data_58f3cb9cad3a0e13aca57869d56ffba9
#
_entry.id   58f3cb9cad3a0e13aca57869d56ffba9
#
_cell.length_a   1.000
_cell.length_b   1.000
_cell.length_c   1.000
_cell.angle_alpha   90.00
_cell.angle_beta   90.00
_cell.angle_gamma   90.00
#
_symmetry.space_group_name_H-M   'P 1'
#
loop_
_entity.id
_entity.type
_entity.pdbx_description
1 polymer ?
#
loop_
_entity_poly.entity_id
_entity_poly.type
_entity_poly.pdbx_seq_one_letter_code
_entity_poly.pdbx_strand_id
1 'polypeptide(L)'
;VTADRDLVALGECMVELSSVEPLSTAATLTVRYAGDVLNSLTVAARLGARTGFITRVGRDPFAERMRGTWLAEGVDLTHARLVEGVNGVYFISLDENGEREFTYRRAGSAASTLAPEDVDPAYLAGSRALLLSGITQAISASAQRATAHAARVAREAGCLVAYDPNYRPALWAARGGPEAARAAAAEVLPWVDVLLPSTPSDLVALTAAPVPDGAAHGAAAHALLAGLAPTVAVKDGAAGVHVGPPGRSEHVAPAPPDRVVDTSGAGDAWNAAFLVALLRGDEVAAAARAANRVAGRTVAHRGAIPPRDAELTLD
;
A
#
# COMPACT_ATOMS: atom_id res chain seq x y z
N VAL A 1 -6.16 27.73 1.83
CA VAL A 1 -6.32 26.92 3.06
C VAL A 1 -5.14 25.98 3.14
N THR A 2 -4.36 26.04 4.22
CA THR A 2 -3.28 25.06 4.44
C THR A 2 -3.93 23.71 4.77
N ALA A 3 -3.57 22.67 4.02
CA ALA A 3 -4.07 21.32 4.28
C ALA A 3 -3.65 20.84 5.69
N ASP A 4 -4.57 20.18 6.39
CA ASP A 4 -4.32 19.66 7.75
C ASP A 4 -3.49 18.36 7.73
N ARG A 5 -3.56 17.61 6.62
CA ARG A 5 -2.88 16.34 6.41
C ARG A 5 -2.12 16.33 5.09
N ASP A 6 -0.98 15.65 5.08
CA ASP A 6 -0.17 15.51 3.88
C ASP A 6 -0.58 14.27 3.09
N LEU A 7 -0.79 13.13 3.78
CA LEU A 7 -1.17 11.87 3.15
C LEU A 7 -2.28 11.16 3.95
N VAL A 8 -3.40 10.88 3.30
CA VAL A 8 -4.46 10.02 3.82
C VAL A 8 -4.47 8.71 3.05
N ALA A 9 -4.85 7.62 3.67
CA ALA A 9 -5.09 6.36 2.97
C ALA A 9 -6.39 5.71 3.41
N LEU A 10 -7.01 4.95 2.51
CA LEU A 10 -8.21 4.14 2.78
C LEU A 10 -7.87 2.67 2.63
N GLY A 11 -8.13 1.87 3.67
CA GLY A 11 -7.84 0.44 3.58
C GLY A 11 -7.99 -0.35 4.86
N GLU A 12 -7.34 -1.51 4.89
CA GLU A 12 -7.39 -2.47 5.98
C GLU A 12 -6.08 -2.47 6.78
N CYS A 13 -6.20 -2.73 8.07
CA CYS A 13 -5.12 -3.26 8.88
C CYS A 13 -5.55 -4.56 9.54
N MET A 14 -4.65 -5.52 9.59
CA MET A 14 -4.87 -6.82 10.21
C MET A 14 -3.96 -7.03 11.42
N VAL A 15 -4.38 -7.94 12.30
CA VAL A 15 -3.50 -8.50 13.32
C VAL A 15 -2.55 -9.50 12.66
N GLU A 16 -1.26 -9.27 12.77
CA GLU A 16 -0.21 -10.20 12.39
C GLU A 16 0.17 -11.07 13.58
N LEU A 17 0.13 -12.37 13.39
CA LEU A 17 0.59 -13.37 14.34
C LEU A 17 1.73 -14.16 13.71
N SER A 18 2.97 -13.91 14.13
CA SER A 18 4.14 -14.51 13.48
C SER A 18 4.93 -15.43 14.41
N SER A 19 5.45 -16.53 13.83
CA SER A 19 6.36 -17.48 14.48
C SER A 19 7.58 -17.73 13.57
N VAL A 20 8.68 -18.14 14.19
CA VAL A 20 9.87 -18.69 13.52
C VAL A 20 9.82 -20.21 13.43
N GLU A 21 8.75 -20.81 13.94
CA GLU A 21 8.46 -22.25 13.92
C GLU A 21 7.19 -22.50 13.09
N PRO A 22 6.98 -23.72 12.56
CA PRO A 22 5.70 -24.10 11.98
C PRO A 22 4.55 -23.86 12.96
N LEU A 23 3.40 -23.38 12.47
CA LEU A 23 2.23 -23.11 13.34
C LEU A 23 1.75 -24.35 14.11
N SER A 24 1.98 -25.55 13.57
CA SER A 24 1.60 -26.82 14.22
C SER A 24 2.37 -27.11 15.50
N THR A 25 3.53 -26.48 15.69
CA THR A 25 4.43 -26.72 16.84
C THR A 25 4.73 -25.44 17.64
N ALA A 26 4.42 -24.27 17.12
CA ALA A 26 4.72 -22.99 17.76
C ALA A 26 3.99 -22.83 19.10
N ALA A 27 4.73 -22.67 20.18
CA ALA A 27 4.19 -22.42 21.50
C ALA A 27 3.82 -20.95 21.73
N THR A 28 4.41 -20.01 20.99
CA THR A 28 4.20 -18.57 21.13
C THR A 28 4.11 -17.90 19.76
N LEU A 29 3.34 -16.82 19.69
CA LEU A 29 3.23 -15.98 18.50
C LEU A 29 3.55 -14.53 18.86
N THR A 30 4.33 -13.88 18.00
CA THR A 30 4.55 -12.45 18.10
C THR A 30 3.38 -11.70 17.46
N VAL A 31 2.79 -10.76 18.21
CA VAL A 31 1.67 -9.94 17.75
C VAL A 31 2.18 -8.63 17.17
N ARG A 32 1.82 -8.33 15.92
CA ARG A 32 2.01 -7.04 15.25
C ARG A 32 0.74 -6.63 14.53
N TYR A 33 0.78 -5.45 13.91
CA TYR A 33 -0.33 -4.91 13.13
C TYR A 33 0.21 -4.38 11.81
N ALA A 34 -0.31 -4.88 10.70
CA ALA A 34 0.15 -4.48 9.37
C ALA A 34 -1.00 -4.52 8.34
N GLY A 35 -0.87 -3.67 7.36
CA GLY A 35 -1.73 -3.56 6.20
C GLY A 35 -1.02 -2.67 5.20
N ASP A 36 -1.14 -2.92 3.90
CA ASP A 36 -0.34 -2.27 2.87
C ASP A 36 -0.37 -0.74 2.96
N VAL A 37 -1.56 -0.14 2.94
CA VAL A 37 -1.70 1.33 3.04
C VAL A 37 -1.33 1.86 4.43
N LEU A 38 -1.54 1.10 5.50
CA LEU A 38 -1.12 1.49 6.83
C LEU A 38 0.41 1.45 6.97
N ASN A 39 1.08 0.45 6.38
CA ASN A 39 2.53 0.40 6.33
C ASN A 39 3.07 1.67 5.67
N SER A 40 2.47 2.08 4.54
CA SER A 40 2.81 3.32 3.85
C SER A 40 2.56 4.55 4.73
N LEU A 41 1.42 4.65 5.44
CA LEU A 41 1.14 5.77 6.35
C LEU A 41 2.16 5.85 7.49
N THR A 42 2.53 4.71 8.06
CA THR A 42 3.52 4.66 9.15
C THR A 42 4.90 5.13 8.68
N VAL A 43 5.35 4.68 7.52
CA VAL A 43 6.62 5.14 6.93
C VAL A 43 6.54 6.63 6.60
N ALA A 44 5.44 7.10 5.99
CA ALA A 44 5.24 8.52 5.68
C ALA A 44 5.27 9.39 6.94
N ALA A 45 4.63 8.97 8.03
CA ALA A 45 4.67 9.67 9.32
C ALA A 45 6.09 9.79 9.87
N ARG A 46 6.87 8.71 9.80
CA ARG A 46 8.29 8.70 10.22
C ARG A 46 9.18 9.58 9.34
N LEU A 47 8.78 9.80 8.08
CA LEU A 47 9.41 10.76 7.16
C LEU A 47 8.91 12.21 7.41
N GLY A 48 8.09 12.44 8.44
CA GLY A 48 7.61 13.75 8.86
C GLY A 48 6.32 14.23 8.21
N ALA A 49 5.60 13.36 7.48
CA ALA A 49 4.30 13.70 6.93
C ALA A 49 3.19 13.57 7.99
N ARG A 50 2.21 14.47 7.96
CA ARG A 50 0.97 14.34 8.74
C ARG A 50 0.06 13.35 8.02
N THR A 51 -0.20 12.21 8.63
CA THR A 51 -0.91 11.10 8.00
C THR A 51 -2.28 10.87 8.63
N GLY A 52 -3.22 10.32 7.85
CA GLY A 52 -4.56 9.98 8.32
C GLY A 52 -5.05 8.66 7.73
N PHE A 53 -5.85 7.92 8.49
CA PHE A 53 -6.31 6.60 8.10
C PHE A 53 -7.83 6.50 8.10
N ILE A 54 -8.41 6.20 6.93
CA ILE A 54 -9.83 5.89 6.76
C ILE A 54 -9.96 4.36 6.77
N THR A 55 -10.58 3.83 7.83
CA THR A 55 -10.74 2.38 8.01
C THR A 55 -11.89 2.06 8.96
N ARG A 56 -12.27 0.78 9.04
CA ARG A 56 -13.12 0.24 10.09
C ARG A 56 -12.34 -0.75 10.95
N VAL A 57 -12.45 -0.59 12.26
CA VAL A 57 -11.80 -1.43 13.27
C VAL A 57 -12.89 -2.17 14.05
N GLY A 58 -12.76 -3.50 14.14
CA GLY A 58 -13.70 -4.33 14.90
C GLY A 58 -13.53 -4.15 16.41
N ARG A 59 -14.65 -4.20 17.16
CA ARG A 59 -14.67 -4.16 18.64
C ARG A 59 -14.28 -5.53 19.20
N ASP A 60 -13.03 -5.94 18.99
CA ASP A 60 -12.46 -7.17 19.53
C ASP A 60 -11.30 -6.87 20.50
N PRO A 61 -10.70 -7.87 21.17
CA PRO A 61 -9.61 -7.66 22.12
C PRO A 61 -8.36 -6.98 21.55
N PHE A 62 -8.18 -6.92 20.23
CA PHE A 62 -7.04 -6.29 19.60
C PHE A 62 -7.23 -4.79 19.29
N ALA A 63 -8.49 -4.33 19.25
CA ALA A 63 -8.85 -2.99 18.75
C ALA A 63 -8.09 -1.86 19.45
N GLU A 64 -8.03 -1.87 20.77
CA GLU A 64 -7.39 -0.80 21.54
C GLU A 64 -5.88 -0.74 21.27
N ARG A 65 -5.21 -1.90 21.36
CA ARG A 65 -3.75 -1.98 21.13
C ARG A 65 -3.39 -1.64 19.69
N MET A 66 -4.18 -2.11 18.73
CA MET A 66 -4.03 -1.79 17.30
C MET A 66 -4.08 -0.28 17.08
N ARG A 67 -5.14 0.38 17.53
CA ARG A 67 -5.30 1.84 17.43
C ARG A 67 -4.20 2.61 18.19
N GLY A 68 -3.86 2.15 19.39
CA GLY A 68 -2.77 2.73 20.19
C GLY A 68 -1.42 2.69 19.47
N THR A 69 -1.14 1.61 18.73
CA THR A 69 0.07 1.50 17.91
C THR A 69 0.09 2.56 16.81
N TRP A 70 -1.02 2.80 16.11
CA TRP A 70 -1.09 3.79 15.05
C TRP A 70 -1.00 5.22 15.58
N LEU A 71 -1.68 5.52 16.69
CA LEU A 71 -1.56 6.82 17.38
C LEU A 71 -0.12 7.10 17.80
N ALA A 72 0.59 6.08 18.29
CA ALA A 72 1.98 6.22 18.66
C ALA A 72 2.90 6.49 17.45
N GLU A 73 2.50 6.14 16.23
CA GLU A 73 3.18 6.53 14.98
C GLU A 73 2.74 7.92 14.47
N GLY A 74 1.81 8.59 15.14
CA GLY A 74 1.32 9.91 14.75
C GLY A 74 0.25 9.88 13.65
N VAL A 75 -0.37 8.73 13.39
CA VAL A 75 -1.46 8.61 12.41
C VAL A 75 -2.75 9.18 12.99
N ASP A 76 -3.40 10.11 12.28
CA ASP A 76 -4.73 10.60 12.62
C ASP A 76 -5.78 9.51 12.42
N LEU A 77 -6.52 9.19 13.48
CA LEU A 77 -7.54 8.15 13.53
C LEU A 77 -8.98 8.68 13.57
N THR A 78 -9.18 9.95 13.22
CA THR A 78 -10.52 10.57 13.21
C THR A 78 -11.52 9.75 12.39
N HIS A 79 -11.07 9.18 11.27
CA HIS A 79 -11.88 8.33 10.39
C HIS A 79 -11.56 6.82 10.49
N ALA A 80 -10.88 6.38 11.54
CA ALA A 80 -10.71 4.97 11.89
C ALA A 80 -11.86 4.52 12.82
N ARG A 81 -13.01 4.19 12.24
CA ARG A 81 -14.27 3.95 12.96
C ARG A 81 -14.27 2.60 13.68
N LEU A 82 -14.65 2.62 14.97
CA LEU A 82 -14.95 1.39 15.71
C LEU A 82 -16.35 0.89 15.34
N VAL A 83 -16.43 -0.34 14.86
CA VAL A 83 -17.69 -1.01 14.46
C VAL A 83 -17.81 -2.37 15.14
N GLU A 84 -19.02 -2.91 15.22
CA GLU A 84 -19.22 -4.30 15.65
C GLU A 84 -18.56 -5.27 14.67
N GLY A 85 -17.95 -6.35 15.20
CA GLY A 85 -17.25 -7.34 14.42
C GLY A 85 -15.80 -7.56 14.87
N VAL A 86 -15.06 -8.35 14.10
CA VAL A 86 -13.67 -8.72 14.37
C VAL A 86 -12.71 -8.08 13.39
N ASN A 87 -11.47 -7.89 13.80
CA ASN A 87 -10.40 -7.48 12.89
C ASN A 87 -9.89 -8.68 12.08
N GLY A 88 -9.41 -8.42 10.88
CA GLY A 88 -8.73 -9.44 10.11
C GLY A 88 -7.45 -9.90 10.81
N VAL A 89 -7.14 -11.20 10.69
CA VAL A 89 -5.93 -11.81 11.25
C VAL A 89 -5.18 -12.52 10.13
N TYR A 90 -3.85 -12.45 10.15
CA TYR A 90 -3.04 -13.34 9.34
C TYR A 90 -1.88 -13.91 10.16
N PHE A 91 -1.47 -15.09 9.77
CA PHE A 91 -0.36 -15.80 10.40
C PHE A 91 0.82 -15.84 9.44
N ILE A 92 2.00 -15.66 9.99
CA ILE A 92 3.26 -15.91 9.30
C ILE A 92 4.01 -16.99 10.07
N SER A 93 4.34 -18.07 9.38
CA SER A 93 5.18 -19.15 9.90
C SER A 93 6.23 -19.55 8.90
N LEU A 94 7.11 -20.45 9.30
CA LEU A 94 7.99 -21.13 8.37
C LEU A 94 7.38 -22.49 8.04
N ASP A 95 7.46 -22.88 6.78
CA ASP A 95 7.16 -24.26 6.35
C ASP A 95 8.31 -25.22 6.72
N GLU A 96 8.20 -26.48 6.33
CA GLU A 96 9.21 -27.52 6.58
C GLU A 96 10.56 -27.22 5.89
N ASN A 97 10.58 -26.37 4.85
CA ASN A 97 11.78 -25.96 4.11
C ASN A 97 12.37 -24.64 4.63
N GLY A 98 11.73 -24.03 5.65
CA GLY A 98 12.12 -22.72 6.17
C GLY A 98 11.61 -21.54 5.34
N GLU A 99 10.71 -21.78 4.38
CA GLU A 99 10.05 -20.74 3.60
C GLU A 99 8.87 -20.17 4.35
N ARG A 100 8.54 -18.90 4.07
CA ARG A 100 7.41 -18.22 4.72
C ARG A 100 6.08 -18.69 4.17
N GLU A 101 5.21 -19.09 5.07
CA GLU A 101 3.81 -19.40 4.80
C GLU A 101 2.90 -18.31 5.39
N PHE A 102 1.93 -17.86 4.58
CA PHE A 102 0.95 -16.85 4.99
C PHE A 102 -0.45 -17.46 5.02
N THR A 103 -1.08 -17.45 6.18
CA THR A 103 -2.46 -17.91 6.35
C THR A 103 -3.36 -16.76 6.77
N TYR A 104 -4.37 -16.43 5.95
CA TYR A 104 -5.27 -15.30 6.17
C TYR A 104 -6.62 -15.70 6.74
N ARG A 105 -7.12 -14.93 7.70
CA ARG A 105 -8.46 -15.00 8.29
C ARG A 105 -9.05 -13.58 8.29
N ARG A 106 -9.53 -13.12 7.12
CA ARG A 106 -9.98 -11.72 6.93
C ARG A 106 -11.38 -11.60 6.34
N ALA A 107 -11.99 -12.71 5.89
CA ALA A 107 -13.36 -12.70 5.37
C ALA A 107 -14.33 -12.26 6.47
N GLY A 108 -15.18 -11.27 6.19
CA GLY A 108 -16.12 -10.73 7.17
C GLY A 108 -15.48 -9.87 8.25
N SER A 109 -14.22 -9.47 8.11
CA SER A 109 -13.58 -8.51 9.03
C SER A 109 -14.27 -7.15 9.01
N ALA A 110 -14.10 -6.36 10.07
CA ALA A 110 -14.62 -4.99 10.15
C ALA A 110 -14.20 -4.14 8.94
N ALA A 111 -12.94 -4.21 8.54
CA ALA A 111 -12.43 -3.49 7.37
C ALA A 111 -13.11 -3.95 6.06
N SER A 112 -13.54 -5.21 5.97
CA SER A 112 -14.28 -5.69 4.79
C SER A 112 -15.68 -5.05 4.66
N THR A 113 -16.16 -4.37 5.69
CA THR A 113 -17.42 -3.61 5.66
C THR A 113 -17.24 -2.13 5.29
N LEU A 114 -16.00 -1.68 4.97
CA LEU A 114 -15.76 -0.33 4.45
C LEU A 114 -16.75 -0.01 3.33
N ALA A 115 -17.33 1.20 3.37
CA ALA A 115 -18.37 1.63 2.46
C ALA A 115 -18.19 3.12 2.09
N PRO A 116 -18.84 3.61 1.02
CA PRO A 116 -18.75 5.02 0.61
C PRO A 116 -19.03 6.02 1.74
N GLU A 117 -19.88 5.65 2.69
CA GLU A 117 -20.28 6.47 3.86
C GLU A 117 -19.15 6.68 4.88
N ASP A 118 -18.04 5.95 4.76
CA ASP A 118 -16.84 6.15 5.58
C ASP A 118 -15.93 7.26 5.03
N VAL A 119 -16.19 7.69 3.81
CA VAL A 119 -15.42 8.74 3.13
C VAL A 119 -16.05 10.09 3.40
N ASP A 120 -15.41 10.90 4.22
CA ASP A 120 -15.83 12.27 4.49
C ASP A 120 -15.18 13.24 3.47
N PRO A 121 -15.96 13.91 2.60
CA PRO A 121 -15.41 14.86 1.64
C PRO A 121 -14.64 16.02 2.29
N ALA A 122 -15.07 16.48 3.47
CA ALA A 122 -14.38 17.58 4.18
C ALA A 122 -13.01 17.14 4.71
N TYR A 123 -12.91 15.87 5.16
CA TYR A 123 -11.64 15.29 5.58
C TYR A 123 -10.64 15.19 4.42
N LEU A 124 -11.11 14.77 3.24
CA LEU A 124 -10.27 14.71 2.05
C LEU A 124 -9.92 16.11 1.53
N ALA A 125 -10.84 17.08 1.55
CA ALA A 125 -10.56 18.46 1.18
C ALA A 125 -9.49 19.13 2.06
N GLY A 126 -9.33 18.67 3.31
CA GLY A 126 -8.25 19.05 4.22
C GLY A 126 -6.96 18.22 4.05
N SER A 127 -6.80 17.48 2.95
CA SER A 127 -5.67 16.59 2.72
C SER A 127 -4.98 16.88 1.38
N ARG A 128 -3.66 16.66 1.28
CA ARG A 128 -2.91 16.92 0.03
C ARG A 128 -2.91 15.74 -0.91
N ALA A 129 -2.90 14.52 -0.37
CA ALA A 129 -2.91 13.29 -1.17
C ALA A 129 -3.74 12.18 -0.53
N LEU A 130 -4.30 11.30 -1.37
CA LEU A 130 -4.96 10.06 -1.00
C LEU A 130 -4.25 8.88 -1.63
N LEU A 131 -3.84 7.89 -0.81
CA LEU A 131 -3.33 6.60 -1.27
C LEU A 131 -4.42 5.53 -1.22
N LEU A 132 -4.63 4.86 -2.32
CA LEU A 132 -5.58 3.76 -2.51
C LEU A 132 -4.86 2.49 -2.93
N SER A 133 -5.48 1.35 -2.65
CA SER A 133 -4.92 0.03 -2.96
C SER A 133 -5.94 -0.93 -3.56
N GLY A 134 -5.49 -1.74 -4.52
CA GLY A 134 -6.27 -2.84 -5.07
C GLY A 134 -6.51 -3.96 -4.05
N ILE A 135 -5.71 -4.09 -2.99
CA ILE A 135 -6.03 -4.97 -1.85
C ILE A 135 -7.35 -4.52 -1.20
N THR A 136 -7.50 -3.23 -0.94
CA THR A 136 -8.75 -2.69 -0.37
C THR A 136 -9.95 -2.99 -1.25
N GLN A 137 -9.81 -2.87 -2.57
CA GLN A 137 -10.88 -3.25 -3.51
C GLN A 137 -11.21 -4.75 -3.46
N ALA A 138 -10.19 -5.59 -3.25
CA ALA A 138 -10.34 -7.03 -3.27
C ALA A 138 -11.01 -7.61 -2.02
N ILE A 139 -10.98 -6.93 -0.86
CA ILE A 139 -11.50 -7.50 0.39
C ILE A 139 -13.03 -7.64 0.41
N SER A 140 -13.76 -6.78 -0.31
CA SER A 140 -15.23 -6.90 -0.45
C SER A 140 -15.78 -6.00 -1.57
N ALA A 141 -17.03 -6.25 -1.98
CA ALA A 141 -17.73 -5.38 -2.94
C ALA A 141 -18.00 -3.98 -2.37
N SER A 142 -18.25 -3.84 -1.06
CA SER A 142 -18.47 -2.53 -0.45
C SER A 142 -17.16 -1.73 -0.35
N ALA A 143 -16.06 -2.37 0.00
CA ALA A 143 -14.75 -1.74 0.02
C ALA A 143 -14.27 -1.32 -1.39
N GLN A 144 -14.59 -2.11 -2.43
CA GLN A 144 -14.37 -1.70 -3.82
C GLN A 144 -15.11 -0.40 -4.14
N ARG A 145 -16.40 -0.33 -3.83
CA ARG A 145 -17.20 0.91 -4.03
C ARG A 145 -16.67 2.08 -3.20
N ALA A 146 -16.25 1.83 -1.95
CA ALA A 146 -15.64 2.85 -1.11
C ALA A 146 -14.36 3.41 -1.72
N THR A 147 -13.51 2.54 -2.29
CA THR A 147 -12.24 2.93 -2.95
C THR A 147 -12.51 3.79 -4.19
N ALA A 148 -13.44 3.38 -5.06
CA ALA A 148 -13.81 4.16 -6.24
C ALA A 148 -14.45 5.51 -5.87
N HIS A 149 -15.32 5.53 -4.85
CA HIS A 149 -15.92 6.75 -4.33
C HIS A 149 -14.85 7.70 -3.75
N ALA A 150 -13.91 7.18 -2.95
CA ALA A 150 -12.84 7.97 -2.35
C ALA A 150 -11.92 8.59 -3.43
N ALA A 151 -11.59 7.84 -4.49
CA ALA A 151 -10.80 8.34 -5.61
C ALA A 151 -11.46 9.57 -6.24
N ARG A 152 -12.76 9.46 -6.57
CA ARG A 152 -13.53 10.56 -7.15
C ARG A 152 -13.60 11.77 -6.22
N VAL A 153 -14.00 11.56 -4.96
CA VAL A 153 -14.15 12.65 -3.98
C VAL A 153 -12.83 13.37 -3.74
N ALA A 154 -11.72 12.63 -3.59
CA ALA A 154 -10.39 13.22 -3.40
C ALA A 154 -9.97 14.06 -4.61
N ARG A 155 -10.19 13.55 -5.82
CA ARG A 155 -9.87 14.26 -7.05
C ARG A 155 -10.69 15.54 -7.22
N GLU A 156 -12.00 15.47 -6.95
CA GLU A 156 -12.89 16.63 -6.95
C GLU A 156 -12.51 17.68 -5.89
N ALA A 157 -11.95 17.24 -4.75
CA ALA A 157 -11.43 18.11 -3.70
C ALA A 157 -10.03 18.69 -3.99
N GLY A 158 -9.39 18.31 -5.10
CA GLY A 158 -8.04 18.77 -5.48
C GLY A 158 -6.90 18.01 -4.80
N CYS A 159 -7.18 16.87 -4.14
CA CYS A 159 -6.13 15.97 -3.65
C CYS A 159 -5.43 15.26 -4.81
N LEU A 160 -4.12 15.04 -4.68
CA LEU A 160 -3.41 14.08 -5.51
C LEU A 160 -3.89 12.67 -5.16
N VAL A 161 -4.35 11.92 -6.16
CA VAL A 161 -4.79 10.53 -5.98
C VAL A 161 -3.72 9.57 -6.45
N ALA A 162 -3.19 8.77 -5.53
CA ALA A 162 -2.24 7.69 -5.79
C ALA A 162 -2.91 6.33 -5.67
N TYR A 163 -2.59 5.42 -6.59
CA TYR A 163 -3.15 4.07 -6.60
C TYR A 163 -2.06 3.01 -6.79
N ASP A 164 -1.99 2.07 -5.84
CA ASP A 164 -1.19 0.86 -5.94
C ASP A 164 -2.13 -0.33 -6.24
N PRO A 165 -2.05 -0.97 -7.40
CA PRO A 165 -2.87 -2.14 -7.72
C PRO A 165 -2.65 -3.28 -6.76
N ASN A 166 -1.44 -3.47 -6.29
CA ASN A 166 -1.01 -4.43 -5.27
C ASN A 166 -1.72 -5.79 -5.43
N TYR A 167 -1.68 -6.33 -6.65
CA TYR A 167 -2.49 -7.49 -7.04
C TYR A 167 -2.10 -8.73 -6.24
N ARG A 168 -3.12 -9.36 -5.67
CA ARG A 168 -2.96 -10.62 -4.91
C ARG A 168 -3.87 -11.69 -5.51
N PRO A 169 -3.30 -12.66 -6.27
CA PRO A 169 -4.08 -13.69 -6.97
C PRO A 169 -5.06 -14.41 -6.06
N ALA A 170 -4.63 -14.85 -4.88
CA ALA A 170 -5.48 -15.58 -3.94
C ALA A 170 -6.68 -14.76 -3.43
N LEU A 171 -6.51 -13.45 -3.28
CA LEU A 171 -7.57 -12.55 -2.83
C LEU A 171 -8.60 -12.29 -3.93
N TRP A 172 -8.12 -12.06 -5.16
CA TRP A 172 -8.99 -11.84 -6.31
C TRP A 172 -9.64 -13.12 -6.85
N ALA A 173 -9.06 -14.31 -6.63
CA ALA A 173 -9.64 -15.58 -7.08
C ALA A 173 -11.09 -15.77 -6.59
N ALA A 174 -11.37 -15.40 -5.33
CA ALA A 174 -12.72 -15.45 -4.75
C ALA A 174 -13.69 -14.38 -5.32
N ARG A 175 -13.18 -13.43 -6.09
CA ARG A 175 -13.90 -12.28 -6.62
C ARG A 175 -14.02 -12.27 -8.14
N GLY A 176 -13.54 -13.29 -8.85
CA GLY A 176 -13.57 -13.41 -10.32
C GLY A 176 -12.20 -13.24 -10.99
N GLY A 177 -11.12 -13.29 -10.21
CA GLY A 177 -9.75 -13.33 -10.72
C GLY A 177 -9.24 -12.03 -11.37
N PRO A 178 -8.32 -12.16 -12.35
CA PRO A 178 -7.69 -10.99 -12.99
C PRO A 178 -8.67 -10.05 -13.70
N GLU A 179 -9.74 -10.58 -14.27
CA GLU A 179 -10.75 -9.79 -14.97
C GLU A 179 -11.50 -8.88 -14.00
N ALA A 180 -11.87 -9.41 -12.83
CA ALA A 180 -12.51 -8.60 -11.79
C ALA A 180 -11.56 -7.54 -11.23
N ALA A 181 -10.27 -7.87 -11.09
CA ALA A 181 -9.25 -6.90 -10.69
C ALA A 181 -9.11 -5.76 -11.71
N ARG A 182 -9.07 -6.08 -13.02
CA ARG A 182 -9.05 -5.06 -14.09
C ARG A 182 -10.30 -4.19 -14.08
N ALA A 183 -11.46 -4.78 -13.90
CA ALA A 183 -12.72 -4.03 -13.80
C ALA A 183 -12.70 -3.07 -12.61
N ALA A 184 -12.24 -3.53 -11.45
CA ALA A 184 -12.12 -2.69 -10.26
C ALA A 184 -11.08 -1.57 -10.43
N ALA A 185 -9.95 -1.85 -11.04
CA ALA A 185 -8.95 -0.82 -11.36
C ALA A 185 -9.52 0.23 -12.32
N ALA A 186 -10.29 -0.18 -13.33
CA ALA A 186 -10.92 0.74 -14.28
C ALA A 186 -11.92 1.73 -13.64
N GLU A 187 -12.50 1.40 -12.48
CA GLU A 187 -13.37 2.32 -11.73
C GLU A 187 -12.56 3.46 -11.05
N VAL A 188 -11.28 3.23 -10.73
CA VAL A 188 -10.41 4.15 -10.00
C VAL A 188 -9.51 4.96 -10.94
N LEU A 189 -8.98 4.32 -11.98
CA LEU A 189 -7.98 4.90 -12.89
C LEU A 189 -8.33 6.28 -13.47
N PRO A 190 -9.60 6.61 -13.83
CA PRO A 190 -9.93 7.95 -14.31
C PRO A 190 -9.65 9.09 -13.34
N TRP A 191 -9.47 8.78 -12.06
CA TRP A 191 -9.25 9.73 -10.98
C TRP A 191 -7.80 9.77 -10.48
N VAL A 192 -6.94 8.87 -11.00
CA VAL A 192 -5.57 8.66 -10.52
C VAL A 192 -4.59 9.63 -11.17
N ASP A 193 -3.81 10.29 -10.33
CA ASP A 193 -2.68 11.14 -10.75
C ASP A 193 -1.36 10.36 -10.79
N VAL A 194 -1.19 9.42 -9.85
CA VAL A 194 0.03 8.64 -9.66
C VAL A 194 -0.30 7.16 -9.57
N LEU A 195 0.13 6.38 -10.55
CA LEU A 195 -0.05 4.93 -10.59
C LEU A 195 1.26 4.24 -10.15
N LEU A 196 1.17 3.32 -9.18
CA LEU A 196 2.30 2.75 -8.45
C LEU A 196 2.40 1.21 -8.58
N PRO A 197 2.39 0.62 -9.75
CA PRO A 197 2.39 -0.82 -9.91
C PRO A 197 3.76 -1.45 -9.63
N SER A 198 3.74 -2.72 -9.22
CA SER A 198 4.90 -3.61 -9.20
C SER A 198 4.85 -4.58 -10.38
N THR A 199 5.96 -4.73 -11.09
CA THR A 199 6.04 -5.66 -12.21
C THR A 199 6.71 -6.98 -11.74
N PRO A 200 6.30 -8.14 -12.28
CA PRO A 200 5.21 -8.37 -13.24
C PRO A 200 3.83 -8.49 -12.60
N SER A 201 3.74 -8.61 -11.27
CA SER A 201 2.54 -9.05 -10.55
C SER A 201 1.30 -8.18 -10.81
N ASP A 202 1.45 -6.86 -10.82
CA ASP A 202 0.31 -5.95 -10.88
C ASP A 202 -0.21 -5.70 -12.30
N LEU A 203 0.59 -6.07 -13.31
CA LEU A 203 0.22 -5.84 -14.70
C LEU A 203 -1.07 -6.56 -15.10
N VAL A 204 -1.28 -7.75 -14.52
CA VAL A 204 -2.51 -8.54 -14.77
C VAL A 204 -3.78 -7.84 -14.30
N ALA A 205 -3.68 -6.91 -13.35
CA ALA A 205 -4.80 -6.11 -12.85
C ALA A 205 -5.00 -4.80 -13.66
N LEU A 206 -4.07 -4.46 -14.54
CA LEU A 206 -4.09 -3.19 -15.29
C LEU A 206 -4.26 -3.40 -16.79
N THR A 207 -3.83 -4.54 -17.32
CA THR A 207 -3.90 -4.84 -18.74
C THR A 207 -4.11 -6.32 -19.01
N ALA A 208 -4.73 -6.63 -20.15
CA ALA A 208 -4.80 -7.98 -20.69
C ALA A 208 -3.65 -8.26 -21.70
N ALA A 209 -2.87 -7.24 -22.04
CA ALA A 209 -1.75 -7.42 -22.95
C ALA A 209 -0.62 -8.23 -22.31
N PRO A 210 0.05 -9.09 -23.05
CA PRO A 210 1.23 -9.81 -22.55
C PRO A 210 2.34 -8.82 -22.23
N VAL A 211 3.02 -9.07 -21.13
CA VAL A 211 4.19 -8.27 -20.72
C VAL A 211 5.43 -8.94 -21.31
N PRO A 212 6.29 -8.20 -22.01
CA PRO A 212 7.53 -8.74 -22.54
C PRO A 212 8.45 -9.23 -21.41
N ASP A 213 9.05 -10.38 -21.58
CA ASP A 213 10.06 -10.92 -20.67
C ASP A 213 11.45 -10.31 -20.97
N GLY A 214 12.36 -10.40 -20.00
CA GLY A 214 13.77 -10.08 -20.17
C GLY A 214 14.20 -8.73 -19.59
N ALA A 215 15.41 -8.29 -19.95
CA ALA A 215 16.08 -7.13 -19.33
C ALA A 215 15.38 -5.77 -19.54
N ALA A 216 14.48 -5.66 -20.50
CA ALA A 216 13.70 -4.43 -20.77
C ALA A 216 12.30 -4.45 -20.13
N HIS A 217 12.03 -5.42 -19.25
CA HIS A 217 10.72 -5.69 -18.68
C HIS A 217 10.08 -4.44 -18.03
N GLY A 218 10.80 -3.75 -17.15
CA GLY A 218 10.31 -2.56 -16.47
C GLY A 218 9.99 -1.39 -17.43
N ALA A 219 10.84 -1.16 -18.44
CA ALA A 219 10.61 -0.14 -19.46
C ALA A 219 9.37 -0.46 -20.32
N ALA A 220 9.23 -1.74 -20.72
CA ALA A 220 8.10 -2.21 -21.50
C ALA A 220 6.79 -2.12 -20.70
N ALA A 221 6.83 -2.48 -19.42
CA ALA A 221 5.70 -2.34 -18.51
C ALA A 221 5.29 -0.85 -18.35
N HIS A 222 6.27 0.06 -18.16
CA HIS A 222 5.99 1.49 -18.09
C HIS A 222 5.32 2.00 -19.38
N ALA A 223 5.87 1.64 -20.55
CA ALA A 223 5.30 2.05 -21.84
C ALA A 223 3.86 1.54 -22.04
N LEU A 224 3.58 0.30 -21.57
CA LEU A 224 2.25 -0.31 -21.65
C LEU A 224 1.23 0.42 -20.78
N LEU A 225 1.65 0.95 -19.63
CA LEU A 225 0.78 1.58 -18.63
C LEU A 225 0.74 3.11 -18.75
N ALA A 226 1.60 3.71 -19.57
CA ALA A 226 1.82 5.17 -19.62
C ALA A 226 0.57 6.01 -19.92
N GLY A 227 -0.48 5.42 -20.51
CA GLY A 227 -1.76 6.10 -20.76
C GLY A 227 -2.76 6.07 -19.60
N LEU A 228 -2.45 5.36 -18.52
CA LEU A 228 -3.40 5.11 -17.42
C LEU A 228 -3.40 6.20 -16.34
N ALA A 229 -2.31 6.97 -16.22
CA ALA A 229 -2.22 8.07 -15.26
C ALA A 229 -1.18 9.12 -15.73
N PRO A 230 -1.28 10.37 -15.26
CA PRO A 230 -0.29 11.43 -15.53
C PRO A 230 1.14 11.06 -15.11
N THR A 231 1.29 10.31 -14.04
CA THR A 231 2.58 9.75 -13.58
C THR A 231 2.44 8.26 -13.33
N VAL A 232 3.33 7.47 -13.92
CA VAL A 232 3.40 6.02 -13.68
C VAL A 232 4.78 5.69 -13.11
N ALA A 233 4.83 4.92 -12.02
CA ALA A 233 6.07 4.46 -11.40
C ALA A 233 6.02 2.92 -11.28
N VAL A 234 6.63 2.24 -12.23
CA VAL A 234 6.69 0.78 -12.28
C VAL A 234 7.85 0.29 -11.44
N LYS A 235 7.54 -0.28 -10.29
CA LYS A 235 8.52 -0.89 -9.37
C LYS A 235 8.94 -2.26 -9.92
N ASP A 236 10.25 -2.47 -10.11
CA ASP A 236 10.83 -3.69 -10.68
C ASP A 236 11.82 -4.35 -9.70
N GLY A 237 11.46 -4.36 -8.43
CA GLY A 237 12.21 -5.00 -7.36
C GLY A 237 13.68 -4.58 -7.33
N ALA A 238 14.58 -5.56 -7.43
CA ALA A 238 16.02 -5.33 -7.42
C ALA A 238 16.55 -4.64 -8.70
N ALA A 239 15.74 -4.51 -9.75
CA ALA A 239 16.10 -3.77 -10.97
C ALA A 239 15.81 -2.25 -10.85
N GLY A 240 15.15 -1.81 -9.78
CA GLY A 240 14.86 -0.40 -9.56
C GLY A 240 13.45 0.00 -9.97
N VAL A 241 13.28 1.17 -10.57
CA VAL A 241 11.97 1.68 -10.98
C VAL A 241 12.05 2.39 -12.33
N HIS A 242 11.00 2.25 -13.13
CA HIS A 242 10.76 3.04 -14.32
C HIS A 242 9.65 4.06 -14.04
N VAL A 243 9.95 5.36 -14.16
CA VAL A 243 9.05 6.41 -13.71
C VAL A 243 8.97 7.57 -14.70
N GLY A 244 7.80 8.15 -14.82
CA GLY A 244 7.58 9.36 -15.63
C GLY A 244 6.16 9.49 -16.17
N PRO A 245 5.90 10.58 -16.93
CA PRO A 245 4.65 10.77 -17.66
C PRO A 245 4.59 9.90 -18.92
N PRO A 246 3.41 9.84 -19.57
CA PRO A 246 3.26 9.17 -20.87
C PRO A 246 4.35 9.57 -21.89
N GLY A 247 4.96 8.55 -22.49
CA GLY A 247 6.00 8.74 -23.52
C GLY A 247 7.38 9.17 -23.02
N ARG A 248 7.55 9.32 -21.69
CA ARG A 248 8.83 9.74 -21.10
C ARG A 248 9.13 8.90 -19.84
N SER A 249 9.81 7.78 -20.04
CA SER A 249 10.24 6.88 -18.96
C SER A 249 11.69 7.17 -18.58
N GLU A 250 11.95 7.33 -17.30
CA GLU A 250 13.29 7.39 -16.72
C GLU A 250 13.51 6.15 -15.85
N HIS A 251 14.62 5.44 -16.06
CA HIS A 251 15.04 4.37 -15.17
C HIS A 251 15.83 4.94 -14.00
N VAL A 252 15.35 4.66 -12.80
CA VAL A 252 16.03 5.00 -11.55
C VAL A 252 16.57 3.72 -10.92
N ALA A 253 17.89 3.62 -10.84
CA ALA A 253 18.58 2.47 -10.31
C ALA A 253 18.17 2.17 -8.86
N PRO A 254 18.17 0.90 -8.43
CA PRO A 254 17.88 0.53 -7.04
C PRO A 254 18.92 1.11 -6.08
N ALA A 255 18.56 1.24 -4.83
CA ALA A 255 19.50 1.53 -3.73
C ALA A 255 19.51 0.31 -2.80
N PRO A 256 20.28 -0.74 -3.15
CA PRO A 256 20.27 -1.97 -2.38
C PRO A 256 20.85 -1.73 -0.98
N PRO A 257 20.34 -2.41 0.05
CA PRO A 257 20.93 -2.42 1.37
C PRO A 257 22.19 -3.29 1.37
N ASP A 258 23.03 -3.15 2.40
CA ASP A 258 24.16 -4.05 2.63
C ASP A 258 23.72 -5.51 2.81
N ARG A 259 22.52 -5.71 3.34
CA ARG A 259 21.92 -7.03 3.55
C ARG A 259 20.40 -6.99 3.40
N VAL A 260 19.84 -7.89 2.60
CA VAL A 260 18.40 -8.15 2.54
C VAL A 260 18.03 -9.16 3.63
N VAL A 261 17.11 -8.77 4.52
CA VAL A 261 16.58 -9.59 5.61
C VAL A 261 15.14 -10.00 5.32
N ASP A 262 14.32 -9.06 4.84
CA ASP A 262 12.89 -9.25 4.62
C ASP A 262 12.37 -8.24 3.61
N THR A 263 11.81 -8.73 2.50
CA THR A 263 11.26 -7.86 1.44
C THR A 263 9.83 -7.40 1.71
N SER A 264 9.21 -7.85 2.82
CA SER A 264 7.85 -7.41 3.20
C SER A 264 7.80 -5.90 3.38
N GLY A 265 6.76 -5.25 2.84
CA GLY A 265 6.55 -3.82 2.99
C GLY A 265 7.49 -2.91 2.19
N ALA A 266 8.43 -3.47 1.41
CA ALA A 266 9.33 -2.65 0.57
C ALA A 266 8.56 -1.75 -0.40
N GLY A 267 7.54 -2.29 -1.06
CA GLY A 267 6.64 -1.53 -1.94
C GLY A 267 5.86 -0.45 -1.20
N ASP A 268 5.36 -0.77 0.00
CA ASP A 268 4.62 0.17 0.84
C ASP A 268 5.51 1.33 1.31
N ALA A 269 6.75 1.01 1.72
CA ALA A 269 7.75 2.01 2.10
C ALA A 269 8.19 2.87 0.92
N TRP A 270 8.33 2.26 -0.26
CA TRP A 270 8.61 2.96 -1.50
C TRP A 270 7.49 3.95 -1.84
N ASN A 271 6.23 3.51 -1.80
CA ASN A 271 5.06 4.34 -2.07
C ASN A 271 5.02 5.54 -1.12
N ALA A 272 5.24 5.31 0.17
CA ALA A 272 5.27 6.36 1.20
C ALA A 272 6.33 7.41 0.89
N ALA A 273 7.57 6.99 0.69
CA ALA A 273 8.70 7.90 0.46
C ALA A 273 8.53 8.69 -0.85
N PHE A 274 8.08 8.02 -1.91
CA PHE A 274 7.80 8.65 -3.20
C PHE A 274 6.74 9.76 -3.08
N LEU A 275 5.61 9.45 -2.44
CA LEU A 275 4.54 10.41 -2.25
C LEU A 275 4.95 11.57 -1.35
N VAL A 276 5.67 11.31 -0.25
CA VAL A 276 6.16 12.38 0.65
C VAL A 276 7.13 13.30 -0.09
N ALA A 277 8.05 12.75 -0.91
CA ALA A 277 8.98 13.54 -1.71
C ALA A 277 8.25 14.40 -2.76
N LEU A 278 7.29 13.82 -3.49
CA LEU A 278 6.45 14.59 -4.43
C LEU A 278 5.69 15.72 -3.74
N LEU A 279 5.13 15.46 -2.55
CA LEU A 279 4.41 16.47 -1.77
C LEU A 279 5.33 17.59 -1.23
N ARG A 280 6.64 17.35 -1.11
CA ARG A 280 7.65 18.38 -0.82
C ARG A 280 8.04 19.19 -2.03
N GLY A 281 7.65 18.75 -3.24
CA GLY A 281 7.95 19.44 -4.49
C GLY A 281 9.14 18.88 -5.24
N ASP A 282 9.63 17.70 -4.88
CA ASP A 282 10.72 17.04 -5.58
C ASP A 282 10.28 16.62 -6.99
N GLU A 283 11.20 16.71 -7.94
CA GLU A 283 11.02 16.17 -9.28
C GLU A 283 10.82 14.64 -9.22
N VAL A 284 10.01 14.09 -10.13
CA VAL A 284 9.58 12.70 -10.13
C VAL A 284 10.74 11.70 -9.99
N ALA A 285 11.83 11.91 -10.75
CA ALA A 285 13.00 11.02 -10.67
C ALA A 285 13.79 11.19 -9.35
N ALA A 286 13.82 12.39 -8.78
CA ALA A 286 14.44 12.63 -7.47
C ALA A 286 13.63 11.95 -6.36
N ALA A 287 12.31 12.07 -6.39
CA ALA A 287 11.40 11.36 -5.49
C ALA A 287 11.56 9.84 -5.58
N ALA A 288 11.72 9.29 -6.79
CA ALA A 288 11.96 7.87 -6.98
C ALA A 288 13.33 7.41 -6.42
N ARG A 289 14.38 8.23 -6.54
CA ARG A 289 15.68 7.95 -5.89
C ARG A 289 15.57 7.90 -4.37
N ALA A 290 14.88 8.86 -3.77
CA ALA A 290 14.63 8.87 -2.33
C ALA A 290 13.81 7.63 -1.89
N ALA A 291 12.78 7.28 -2.66
CA ALA A 291 11.96 6.09 -2.40
C ALA A 291 12.77 4.79 -2.50
N ASN A 292 13.67 4.65 -3.46
CA ASN A 292 14.57 3.50 -3.57
C ASN A 292 15.46 3.36 -2.32
N ARG A 293 15.99 4.48 -1.77
CA ARG A 293 16.79 4.44 -0.54
C ARG A 293 15.98 3.99 0.67
N VAL A 294 14.76 4.53 0.84
CA VAL A 294 13.88 4.15 1.96
C VAL A 294 13.47 2.68 1.84
N ALA A 295 13.08 2.20 0.66
CA ALA A 295 12.77 0.80 0.42
C ALA A 295 14.00 -0.11 0.70
N GLY A 296 15.19 0.29 0.25
CA GLY A 296 16.44 -0.43 0.53
C GLY A 296 16.71 -0.55 2.03
N ARG A 297 16.53 0.53 2.81
CA ARG A 297 16.65 0.49 4.27
C ARG A 297 15.58 -0.39 4.93
N THR A 298 14.36 -0.38 4.40
CA THR A 298 13.24 -1.20 4.91
C THR A 298 13.55 -2.68 4.82
N VAL A 299 14.06 -3.17 3.69
CA VAL A 299 14.36 -4.61 3.50
C VAL A 299 15.55 -5.11 4.32
N ALA A 300 16.30 -4.25 4.97
CA ALA A 300 17.36 -4.61 5.94
C ALA A 300 16.80 -5.08 7.29
N HIS A 301 15.50 -4.95 7.52
CA HIS A 301 14.83 -5.29 8.77
C HIS A 301 13.75 -6.37 8.57
N ARG A 302 13.38 -7.06 9.65
CA ARG A 302 12.31 -8.05 9.63
C ARG A 302 10.94 -7.38 9.82
N GLY A 303 9.95 -7.76 8.99
CA GLY A 303 8.58 -7.26 9.03
C GLY A 303 8.34 -6.11 8.06
N ALA A 304 7.06 -5.84 7.79
CA ALA A 304 6.65 -4.85 6.79
C ALA A 304 6.90 -3.38 7.22
N ILE A 305 6.99 -3.14 8.52
CA ILE A 305 7.31 -1.84 9.09
C ILE A 305 8.65 -2.00 9.83
N PRO A 306 9.71 -1.27 9.46
CA PRO A 306 10.99 -1.30 10.16
C PRO A 306 10.84 -0.92 11.64
N PRO A 307 11.78 -1.29 12.52
CA PRO A 307 11.77 -0.83 13.91
C PRO A 307 11.91 0.70 13.96
N ARG A 308 11.48 1.31 15.08
CA ARG A 308 11.42 2.79 15.20
C ARG A 308 12.80 3.47 15.20
N ASP A 309 13.83 2.77 15.60
CA ASP A 309 15.21 3.21 15.58
C ASP A 309 15.87 3.05 14.20
N ALA A 310 15.18 2.47 13.22
CA ALA A 310 15.64 2.50 11.85
C ALA A 310 15.56 3.94 11.32
N GLU A 311 16.70 4.50 10.95
CA GLU A 311 16.78 5.84 10.38
C GLU A 311 16.23 5.86 8.95
N LEU A 312 14.95 6.24 8.82
CA LEU A 312 14.32 6.47 7.54
C LEU A 312 14.43 7.97 7.20
N THR A 313 15.14 8.31 6.14
CA THR A 313 15.27 9.68 5.63
C THR A 313 15.09 9.68 4.12
N LEU A 314 14.65 10.82 3.56
CA LEU A 314 14.56 11.01 2.11
C LEU A 314 15.92 11.40 1.50
N ASP A 315 16.87 11.83 2.32
CA ASP A 315 18.21 12.23 1.92
C ASP A 315 19.16 11.05 1.64
#